data_2013c27e49a7d8f886065aa44fcfa545
#
_entry.id   2013c27e49a7d8f886065aa44fcfa545
#
_cell.length_a   1.000
_cell.length_b   1.000
_cell.length_c   1.000
_cell.angle_alpha   90.00
_cell.angle_beta   90.00
_cell.angle_gamma   90.00
#
_symmetry.space_group_name_H-M   'P 1'
#
loop_
_entity.id
_entity.type
_entity.pdbx_description
1 polymer ?
#
loop_
_entity_poly.entity_id
_entity_poly.type
_entity_poly.pdbx_seq_one_letter_code
_entity_poly.pdbx_strand_id
1 'polypeptide(L)'
;MIILETNMGEIHITVDAEKAPITAKNFTDYVEDGFFDGTIFHRVIPNFMVQGGGMTEDMQQKPTKANIENEAKNGLKNVKYSLAMAR
;
A
#
# COMPACT_ATOMS: atom_id res chain seq x y z
N MET A 1 3.61 13.80 -0.97
CA MET A 1 2.29 13.14 -1.12
C MET A 1 2.31 12.20 -2.32
N ILE A 2 1.67 11.06 -2.19
CA ILE A 2 1.57 10.04 -3.23
C ILE A 2 0.13 10.01 -3.74
N ILE A 3 -0.05 9.96 -5.06
CA ILE A 3 -1.37 9.90 -5.67
C ILE A 3 -1.48 8.61 -6.45
N LEU A 4 -2.46 7.76 -6.08
CA LEU A 4 -2.81 6.57 -6.84
C LEU A 4 -3.92 6.93 -7.82
N GLU A 5 -3.62 6.85 -9.11
CA GLU A 5 -4.62 7.07 -10.15
C GLU A 5 -5.29 5.75 -10.48
N THR A 6 -6.57 5.62 -10.14
CA THR A 6 -7.34 4.42 -10.42
C THR A 6 -8.42 4.70 -11.45
N ASN A 7 -9.02 3.66 -12.01
CA ASN A 7 -10.15 3.82 -12.92
C ASN A 7 -11.42 4.34 -12.24
N MET A 8 -11.39 4.46 -10.91
CA MET A 8 -12.51 5.02 -10.12
C MET A 8 -12.17 6.37 -9.51
N GLY A 9 -11.00 6.95 -9.84
CA GLY A 9 -10.57 8.25 -9.34
C GLY A 9 -9.21 8.19 -8.65
N GLU A 10 -8.80 9.32 -8.10
CA GLU A 10 -7.51 9.46 -7.42
C GLU A 10 -7.63 9.16 -5.93
N ILE A 11 -6.61 8.48 -5.39
CA ILE A 11 -6.45 8.29 -3.95
C ILE A 11 -5.18 9.00 -3.52
N HIS A 12 -5.31 9.95 -2.60
CA HIS A 12 -4.19 10.76 -2.10
C HIS A 12 -3.68 10.16 -0.80
N ILE A 13 -2.36 9.90 -0.73
CA ILE A 13 -1.74 9.23 0.40
C ILE A 13 -0.61 10.08 0.95
N THR A 14 -0.62 10.29 2.27
CA THR A 14 0.49 10.89 3.01
C THR A 14 1.15 9.81 3.86
N VAL A 15 2.46 9.60 3.68
CA VAL A 15 3.18 8.60 4.45
C VAL A 15 3.78 9.22 5.72
N ASP A 16 3.81 8.42 6.80
CA ASP A 16 4.35 8.86 8.08
C ASP A 16 5.79 8.35 8.24
N ALA A 17 6.74 9.16 7.78
CA ALA A 17 8.15 8.82 7.83
C ALA A 17 8.77 8.96 9.23
N GLU A 18 8.07 9.60 10.17
CA GLU A 18 8.55 9.72 11.55
C GLU A 18 8.30 8.46 12.36
N LYS A 19 7.07 7.94 12.31
CA LYS A 19 6.67 6.76 13.10
C LYS A 19 6.84 5.45 12.35
N ALA A 20 6.86 5.48 11.03
CA ALA A 20 7.04 4.29 10.19
C ALA A 20 8.09 4.54 9.11
N PRO A 21 9.35 4.83 9.48
CA PRO A 21 10.35 5.23 8.48
C PRO A 21 10.68 4.12 7.47
N ILE A 22 10.80 2.89 7.93
CA ILE A 22 11.15 1.76 7.07
C ILE A 22 9.98 1.42 6.14
N THR A 23 8.77 1.39 6.67
CA THR A 23 7.56 1.12 5.90
C THR A 23 7.30 2.23 4.87
N ALA A 24 7.45 3.50 5.28
CA ALA A 24 7.27 4.64 4.39
C ALA A 24 8.26 4.61 3.23
N LYS A 25 9.53 4.34 3.51
CA LYS A 25 10.56 4.24 2.48
C LYS A 25 10.27 3.08 1.54
N ASN A 26 9.88 1.94 2.07
CA ASN A 26 9.56 0.75 1.27
C ASN A 26 8.41 1.04 0.30
N PHE A 27 7.34 1.65 0.78
CA PHE A 27 6.20 2.02 -0.05
C PHE A 27 6.60 3.03 -1.13
N THR A 28 7.36 4.05 -0.76
CA THR A 28 7.84 5.07 -1.71
C THR A 28 8.75 4.45 -2.78
N ASP A 29 9.62 3.52 -2.40
CA ASP A 29 10.48 2.82 -3.36
C ASP A 29 9.66 2.05 -4.38
N TYR A 30 8.58 1.37 -3.96
CA TYR A 30 7.68 0.69 -4.89
C TYR A 30 6.98 1.68 -5.83
N VAL A 31 6.58 2.82 -5.31
CA VAL A 31 5.93 3.86 -6.12
C VAL A 31 6.89 4.39 -7.18
N GLU A 32 8.11 4.69 -6.80
CA GLU A 32 9.14 5.21 -7.71
C GLU A 32 9.53 4.21 -8.80
N ASP A 33 9.49 2.93 -8.49
CA ASP A 33 9.77 1.87 -9.45
C ASP A 33 8.60 1.60 -10.41
N GLY A 34 7.45 2.24 -10.22
CA GLY A 34 6.25 1.97 -11.02
C GLY A 34 5.63 0.62 -10.73
N PHE A 35 5.94 0.00 -9.58
CA PHE A 35 5.48 -1.35 -9.25
C PHE A 35 3.95 -1.46 -9.22
N PHE A 36 3.28 -0.43 -8.72
CA PHE A 36 1.82 -0.47 -8.58
C PHE A 36 1.06 -0.23 -9.87
N ASP A 37 1.75 0.21 -10.92
CA ASP A 37 1.12 0.42 -12.22
C ASP A 37 0.62 -0.92 -12.78
N GLY A 38 -0.65 -0.96 -13.18
CA GLY A 38 -1.26 -2.18 -13.69
C GLY A 38 -1.71 -3.17 -12.62
N THR A 39 -1.60 -2.82 -11.33
CA THR A 39 -2.11 -3.67 -10.25
C THR A 39 -3.58 -3.37 -9.96
N ILE A 40 -4.24 -4.30 -9.27
CA ILE A 40 -5.66 -4.18 -8.94
C ILE A 40 -5.89 -4.24 -7.42
N PHE A 41 -7.06 -3.78 -7.00
CA PHE A 41 -7.57 -4.08 -5.66
C PHE A 41 -8.26 -5.43 -5.74
N HIS A 42 -7.56 -6.48 -5.34
CA HIS A 42 -8.03 -7.86 -5.52
C HIS A 42 -8.89 -8.38 -4.38
N ARG A 43 -9.01 -7.62 -3.29
CA ARG A 43 -9.80 -8.01 -2.12
C ARG A 43 -10.53 -6.80 -1.55
N VAL A 44 -11.85 -6.87 -1.53
CA VAL A 44 -12.70 -5.80 -0.99
C VAL A 44 -13.64 -6.40 0.04
N ILE A 45 -13.57 -5.93 1.27
CA ILE A 45 -14.49 -6.33 2.33
C ILE A 45 -15.28 -5.09 2.74
N PRO A 46 -16.59 -5.03 2.43
CA PRO A 46 -17.41 -3.84 2.73
C PRO A 46 -17.35 -3.49 4.21
N ASN A 47 -17.26 -2.18 4.49
CA ASN A 47 -17.19 -1.60 5.83
C ASN A 47 -15.96 -2.04 6.63
N PHE A 48 -14.95 -2.63 5.97
CA PHE A 48 -13.73 -3.04 6.65
C PHE A 48 -12.48 -2.57 5.90
N MET A 49 -12.17 -3.13 4.73
CA MET A 49 -10.92 -2.83 4.06
C MET A 49 -10.95 -3.15 2.56
N VAL A 50 -10.01 -2.51 1.86
CA VAL A 50 -9.69 -2.81 0.46
C VAL A 50 -8.22 -3.13 0.40
N GLN A 51 -7.86 -4.23 -0.24
CA GLN A 51 -6.47 -4.67 -0.35
C GLN A 51 -6.07 -4.76 -1.82
N GLY A 52 -4.88 -4.24 -2.12
CA GLY A 52 -4.39 -4.27 -3.49
C GLY A 52 -2.90 -4.00 -3.59
N GLY A 53 -2.43 -3.88 -4.83
CA GLY A 53 -1.06 -3.50 -5.15
C GLY A 53 -0.11 -4.64 -5.42
N GLY A 54 -0.51 -5.88 -5.18
CA GLY A 54 0.36 -7.05 -5.39
C GLY A 54 0.02 -7.93 -6.57
N MET A 55 -1.15 -7.72 -7.18
CA MET A 55 -1.64 -8.59 -8.25
C MET A 55 -1.98 -7.80 -9.51
N THR A 56 -1.76 -8.43 -10.66
CA THR A 56 -2.13 -7.89 -11.96
C THR A 56 -3.60 -8.19 -12.27
N GLU A 57 -4.09 -7.66 -13.39
CA GLU A 57 -5.49 -7.86 -13.82
C GLU A 57 -5.85 -9.33 -13.98
N ASP A 58 -4.90 -10.17 -14.37
CA ASP A 58 -5.10 -11.61 -14.54
C ASP A 58 -4.86 -12.40 -13.25
N MET A 59 -4.82 -11.72 -12.11
CA MET A 59 -4.68 -12.29 -10.77
C MET A 59 -3.34 -12.99 -10.54
N GLN A 60 -2.30 -12.56 -11.22
CA GLN A 60 -0.94 -13.06 -11.00
C GLN A 60 -0.20 -12.16 -10.03
N GLN A 61 0.46 -12.77 -9.05
CA GLN A 61 1.24 -12.03 -8.07
C GLN A 61 2.53 -11.52 -8.70
N LYS A 62 2.82 -10.23 -8.49
CA LYS A 62 4.07 -9.64 -8.97
C LYS A 62 5.22 -9.98 -8.03
N PRO A 63 6.45 -10.14 -8.57
CA PRO A 63 7.63 -10.34 -7.71
C PRO A 63 7.85 -9.13 -6.82
N THR A 64 8.13 -9.37 -5.55
CA THR A 64 8.28 -8.30 -4.56
C THR A 64 9.75 -8.13 -4.15
N LYS A 65 10.03 -6.97 -3.55
CA LYS A 65 11.32 -6.70 -2.92
C LYS A 65 11.44 -7.51 -1.62
N ALA A 66 12.62 -7.47 -0.99
CA ALA A 66 12.86 -8.14 0.28
C ALA A 66 11.88 -7.67 1.37
N ASN A 67 11.58 -8.57 2.29
CA ASN A 67 10.74 -8.24 3.45
C ASN A 67 11.42 -7.19 4.32
N ILE A 68 10.61 -6.38 4.97
CA ILE A 68 11.09 -5.34 5.88
C ILE A 68 10.65 -5.63 7.31
N GLU A 69 11.28 -4.92 8.26
CA GLU A 69 10.93 -5.03 9.66
C GLU A 69 9.48 -4.58 9.91
N ASN A 70 8.80 -5.29 10.80
CA ASN A 70 7.43 -4.94 11.20
C ASN A 70 7.47 -3.80 12.20
N GLU A 71 6.94 -2.65 11.81
CA GLU A 71 6.88 -1.45 12.63
C GLU A 71 5.53 -1.27 13.33
N ALA A 72 4.75 -2.33 13.49
CA ALA A 72 3.38 -2.24 14.02
C ALA A 72 3.30 -1.70 15.46
N LYS A 73 4.40 -1.72 16.21
CA LYS A 73 4.45 -1.22 17.59
C LYS A 73 4.79 0.27 17.69
N ASN A 74 4.59 1.03 16.64
CA ASN A 74 4.94 2.45 16.58
C ASN A 74 3.87 3.40 17.12
N GLY A 75 2.77 2.87 17.66
CA GLY A 75 1.67 3.67 18.20
C GLY A 75 0.60 4.06 17.20
N LEU A 76 0.79 3.77 15.91
CA LEU A 76 -0.23 4.04 14.90
C LEU A 76 -1.27 2.93 14.89
N LYS A 77 -2.53 3.31 14.72
CA LYS A 77 -3.65 2.37 14.68
C LYS A 77 -4.31 2.37 13.30
N ASN A 78 -4.90 1.23 12.95
CA ASN A 78 -5.67 1.11 11.71
C ASN A 78 -7.04 1.75 11.88
N VAL A 79 -7.10 3.05 11.68
CA VAL A 79 -8.35 3.81 11.76
C VAL A 79 -8.91 4.03 10.35
N LYS A 80 -10.14 4.55 10.26
CA LYS A 80 -10.73 4.89 8.96
C LYS A 80 -9.81 5.85 8.19
N TYR A 81 -9.65 5.60 6.90
CA TYR A 81 -8.76 6.32 5.99
C TYR A 81 -7.27 6.12 6.27
N SER A 82 -6.91 5.07 7.00
CA SER A 82 -5.50 4.71 7.15
C SER A 82 -5.07 3.69 6.10
N LEU A 83 -3.76 3.67 5.83
CA LEU A 83 -3.14 2.71 4.93
C LEU A 83 -2.16 1.86 5.73
N ALA A 84 -2.25 0.55 5.58
CA ALA A 84 -1.38 -0.39 6.28
C ALA A 84 -0.85 -1.44 5.33
N MET A 85 0.33 -1.98 5.65
CA MET A 85 0.89 -3.08 4.88
C MET A 85 0.16 -4.38 5.21
N ALA A 86 -0.13 -5.16 4.17
CA ALA A 86 -0.64 -6.52 4.34
C ALA A 86 0.48 -7.42 4.87
N ARG A 87 0.17 -8.29 5.80
CA ARG A 87 1.12 -9.19 6.43
C ARG A 87 0.66 -10.63 6.35
#